data_26760cf7f4bde791da8fd149a1f8d0c5
#
_entry.id   26760cf7f4bde791da8fd149a1f8d0c5
#
_cell.length_a   1.000
_cell.length_b   1.000
_cell.length_c   1.000
_cell.angle_alpha   90.00
_cell.angle_beta   90.00
_cell.angle_gamma   90.00
#
_symmetry.space_group_name_H-M   'P 1'
#
loop_
_entity.id
_entity.type
_entity.pdbx_description
1 polymer ?
#
loop_
_entity_poly.entity_id
_entity_poly.type
_entity_poly.pdbx_seq_one_letter_code
_entity_poly.pdbx_strand_id
1 'polypeptide(L)'
;MSKFFSSLSISFGLLFASSAFLVAQEEDGANANLREAYVLRPNDVVELSVYEEPDLAKIVTILKTGEASFPLIGAVNLKGLSLGKASEKISALYAADYIRYPRVNLSVSEYAVDYVNVIGMVTTPGKIPIPQFSDLDLRAAVANAGGLTPLADRDKIVYNPIDGEAREFSYDFIRQKGDTVILKSGDQVVVRESPFAGKTVLVSGEVIKPGTVNIPADGNLELASALAQAGGLGPEADPSAIQLTRAEGGTSSYTYESVEKGDAGKIRLRGGDRLNIPKSRFVNAVVSVIGQVNKPGVVKFPLDGKLDVFRALAMAGGTTELANEKKIILSRPGEDPKTLNLIKLRENKNQPLWLFPSDEIKVTERWF
;
A
#
# COMPACT_ATOMS: atom_id res chain seq x y z
N MET A 1 -61.39 2.23 -41.48
CA MET A 1 -61.13 3.24 -42.48
C MET A 1 -59.72 3.70 -42.32
N SER A 2 -58.87 3.17 -43.14
CA SER A 2 -58.30 3.69 -44.40
C SER A 2 -57.01 4.47 -44.13
N LYS A 3 -55.88 3.74 -44.39
CA LYS A 3 -54.78 4.04 -45.35
C LYS A 3 -54.03 5.37 -45.14
N PHE A 4 -52.69 5.37 -44.98
CA PHE A 4 -51.77 5.39 -46.11
C PHE A 4 -50.34 5.01 -45.68
N PHE A 5 -49.80 4.04 -46.40
CA PHE A 5 -48.38 3.68 -46.56
C PHE A 5 -47.69 4.76 -47.41
N SER A 6 -46.43 5.05 -47.08
CA SER A 6 -45.42 5.33 -48.13
C SER A 6 -44.04 5.32 -47.48
N SER A 7 -43.33 4.28 -47.72
CA SER A 7 -41.98 4.03 -48.24
C SER A 7 -41.03 5.23 -48.27
N LEU A 8 -39.93 5.10 -47.53
CA LEU A 8 -38.61 5.60 -47.92
C LEU A 8 -37.54 4.59 -47.48
N SER A 9 -37.24 3.67 -48.38
CA SER A 9 -36.03 2.82 -48.31
C SER A 9 -34.95 3.46 -49.17
N ILE A 10 -33.69 3.15 -48.80
CA ILE A 10 -32.47 3.23 -49.61
C ILE A 10 -31.78 4.59 -49.65
N SER A 11 -30.79 4.75 -48.81
CA SER A 11 -29.42 5.20 -49.15
C SER A 11 -28.57 5.39 -47.89
N PHE A 12 -28.13 4.31 -47.25
CA PHE A 12 -27.11 4.38 -46.15
C PHE A 12 -26.18 3.17 -46.24
N GLY A 13 -25.64 2.89 -47.39
CA GLY A 13 -24.83 1.71 -47.61
C GLY A 13 -23.49 1.92 -48.33
N LEU A 14 -23.04 3.16 -48.56
CA LEU A 14 -21.82 3.39 -49.38
C LEU A 14 -20.77 4.33 -48.81
N LEU A 15 -20.89 4.74 -47.56
CA LEU A 15 -19.91 5.65 -46.91
C LEU A 15 -19.02 4.98 -45.85
N PHE A 16 -19.25 3.72 -45.50
CA PHE A 16 -18.43 3.00 -44.51
C PHE A 16 -17.31 2.15 -45.10
N ALA A 17 -17.28 1.89 -46.39
CA ALA A 17 -16.25 1.06 -47.04
C ALA A 17 -14.95 1.86 -47.37
N SER A 18 -15.03 3.18 -47.55
CA SER A 18 -13.86 3.98 -47.93
C SER A 18 -12.99 4.41 -46.75
N SER A 19 -13.56 4.53 -45.53
CA SER A 19 -12.78 4.91 -44.33
C SER A 19 -11.97 3.74 -43.76
N ALA A 20 -12.47 2.52 -43.85
CA ALA A 20 -11.74 1.33 -43.39
C ALA A 20 -10.52 1.01 -44.28
N PHE A 21 -10.62 1.30 -45.59
CA PHE A 21 -9.52 1.05 -46.54
C PHE A 21 -8.41 2.10 -46.40
N LEU A 22 -8.72 3.34 -46.01
CA LEU A 22 -7.70 4.39 -45.77
C LEU A 22 -6.92 4.15 -44.49
N VAL A 23 -7.60 3.68 -43.41
CA VAL A 23 -6.92 3.39 -42.11
C VAL A 23 -5.99 2.19 -42.24
N ALA A 24 -6.36 1.16 -42.99
CA ALA A 24 -5.49 0.00 -43.23
C ALA A 24 -4.25 0.34 -44.10
N GLN A 25 -4.34 1.32 -44.99
CA GLN A 25 -3.17 1.75 -45.78
C GLN A 25 -2.20 2.64 -44.99
N GLU A 26 -2.67 3.41 -43.99
CA GLU A 26 -1.79 4.20 -43.12
C GLU A 26 -1.05 3.32 -42.10
N GLU A 27 -1.66 2.26 -41.58
CA GLU A 27 -0.99 1.30 -40.67
C GLU A 27 0.08 0.47 -41.39
N ASP A 28 -0.15 0.06 -42.65
CA ASP A 28 0.85 -0.65 -43.45
C ASP A 28 2.02 0.24 -43.85
N GLY A 29 1.79 1.52 -44.16
CA GLY A 29 2.83 2.49 -44.49
C GLY A 29 3.72 2.86 -43.30
N ALA A 30 3.17 3.00 -42.12
CA ALA A 30 3.91 3.29 -40.89
C ALA A 30 4.76 2.08 -40.46
N ASN A 31 4.20 0.87 -40.55
CA ASN A 31 4.93 -0.37 -40.30
C ASN A 31 6.02 -0.68 -41.32
N ALA A 32 5.84 -0.33 -42.60
CA ALA A 32 6.86 -0.46 -43.64
C ALA A 32 8.05 0.46 -43.37
N ASN A 33 7.82 1.71 -43.01
CA ASN A 33 8.87 2.66 -42.65
C ASN A 33 9.66 2.26 -41.40
N LEU A 34 9.00 1.68 -40.40
CA LEU A 34 9.66 1.16 -39.19
C LEU A 34 10.52 -0.08 -39.49
N ARG A 35 10.08 -0.94 -40.41
CA ARG A 35 10.83 -2.13 -40.84
C ARG A 35 12.08 -1.73 -41.67
N GLU A 36 12.02 -0.69 -42.47
CA GLU A 36 13.17 -0.18 -43.20
C GLU A 36 14.21 0.51 -42.30
N ALA A 37 13.76 1.09 -41.17
CA ALA A 37 14.64 1.69 -40.19
C ALA A 37 15.30 0.67 -39.25
N TYR A 38 14.80 -0.57 -39.20
CA TYR A 38 15.36 -1.60 -38.32
C TYR A 38 16.71 -2.08 -38.81
N VAL A 39 17.68 -2.11 -37.91
CA VAL A 39 19.03 -2.59 -38.15
C VAL A 39 19.21 -3.95 -37.51
N LEU A 40 19.60 -4.93 -38.29
CA LEU A 40 19.80 -6.32 -37.88
C LEU A 40 20.84 -6.44 -36.76
N ARG A 41 20.51 -7.21 -35.73
CA ARG A 41 21.30 -7.41 -34.52
C ARG A 41 21.59 -8.90 -34.30
N PRO A 42 22.63 -9.24 -33.52
CA PRO A 42 22.78 -10.60 -32.99
C PRO A 42 21.55 -11.06 -32.22
N ASN A 43 21.20 -12.35 -32.36
CA ASN A 43 20.03 -13.04 -31.89
C ASN A 43 18.72 -12.72 -32.62
N ASP A 44 18.70 -11.87 -33.66
CA ASP A 44 17.57 -11.83 -34.58
C ASP A 44 17.47 -13.17 -35.33
N VAL A 45 16.26 -13.62 -35.55
CA VAL A 45 15.95 -14.76 -36.41
C VAL A 45 15.42 -14.21 -37.73
N VAL A 46 16.12 -14.50 -38.80
CA VAL A 46 15.76 -14.05 -40.15
C VAL A 46 15.32 -15.22 -41.00
N GLU A 47 14.33 -14.97 -41.83
CA GLU A 47 13.83 -15.92 -42.84
C GLU A 47 14.25 -15.43 -44.23
N LEU A 48 15.00 -16.29 -44.91
CA LEU A 48 15.41 -16.10 -46.31
C LEU A 48 14.42 -16.87 -47.20
N SER A 49 13.95 -16.23 -48.25
CA SER A 49 13.31 -16.87 -49.38
C SER A 49 13.86 -16.34 -50.71
N VAL A 50 14.05 -17.23 -51.68
CA VAL A 50 14.52 -16.90 -52.99
C VAL A 50 13.46 -17.34 -54.00
N TYR A 51 13.03 -16.42 -54.89
CA TYR A 51 12.00 -16.69 -55.84
C TYR A 51 12.41 -17.81 -56.81
N GLU A 52 11.52 -18.78 -57.01
CA GLU A 52 11.71 -20.01 -57.82
C GLU A 52 12.77 -20.99 -57.27
N GLU A 53 13.33 -20.74 -56.05
CA GLU A 53 14.34 -21.62 -55.46
C GLU A 53 13.92 -21.99 -53.99
N PRO A 54 12.89 -22.86 -53.82
CA PRO A 54 12.39 -23.17 -52.49
C PRO A 54 13.39 -23.93 -51.62
N ASP A 55 14.35 -24.62 -52.21
CA ASP A 55 15.40 -25.38 -51.50
C ASP A 55 16.41 -24.46 -50.81
N LEU A 56 16.43 -23.18 -51.14
CA LEU A 56 17.27 -22.16 -50.48
C LEU A 56 16.54 -21.44 -49.36
N ALA A 57 15.24 -21.67 -49.19
CA ALA A 57 14.48 -21.10 -48.06
C ALA A 57 15.05 -21.58 -46.75
N LYS A 58 15.37 -20.66 -45.85
CA LYS A 58 15.95 -20.99 -44.55
C LYS A 58 15.65 -19.94 -43.48
N ILE A 59 15.27 -20.44 -42.28
CA ILE A 59 15.21 -19.64 -41.08
C ILE A 59 16.53 -19.81 -40.35
N VAL A 60 17.20 -18.71 -40.00
CA VAL A 60 18.50 -18.72 -39.35
C VAL A 60 18.66 -17.59 -38.34
N THR A 61 19.30 -17.90 -37.21
CA THR A 61 19.59 -16.91 -36.15
C THR A 61 20.92 -16.23 -36.47
N ILE A 62 20.98 -14.90 -36.36
CA ILE A 62 22.19 -14.12 -36.42
C ILE A 62 23.01 -14.37 -35.16
N LEU A 63 24.18 -14.94 -35.30
CA LEU A 63 25.10 -15.26 -34.20
C LEU A 63 25.61 -14.00 -33.51
N LYS A 64 26.20 -14.16 -32.32
CA LYS A 64 26.85 -13.04 -31.59
C LYS A 64 27.96 -12.37 -32.40
N THR A 65 28.60 -13.10 -33.33
CA THR A 65 29.58 -12.58 -34.30
C THR A 65 28.96 -11.63 -35.32
N GLY A 66 27.64 -11.66 -35.47
CA GLY A 66 26.88 -10.90 -36.49
C GLY A 66 26.63 -11.69 -37.78
N GLU A 67 27.02 -12.95 -37.83
CA GLU A 67 26.95 -13.79 -39.02
C GLU A 67 25.71 -14.70 -38.98
N ALA A 68 25.12 -14.94 -40.16
CA ALA A 68 24.09 -15.93 -40.38
C ALA A 68 24.51 -16.86 -41.54
N SER A 69 24.22 -18.17 -41.42
CA SER A 69 24.67 -19.16 -42.40
C SER A 69 23.55 -19.56 -43.36
N PHE A 70 23.74 -19.31 -44.64
CA PHE A 70 22.78 -19.58 -45.71
C PHE A 70 23.25 -20.72 -46.62
N PRO A 71 22.34 -21.47 -47.26
CA PRO A 71 22.71 -22.48 -48.23
C PRO A 71 23.61 -21.93 -49.38
N LEU A 72 24.55 -22.67 -49.84
CA LEU A 72 25.50 -22.38 -50.89
C LEU A 72 26.50 -21.26 -50.62
N ILE A 73 26.06 -20.12 -50.11
CA ILE A 73 26.89 -18.92 -49.86
C ILE A 73 27.57 -18.91 -48.48
N GLY A 74 27.21 -19.85 -47.56
CA GLY A 74 27.84 -19.96 -46.25
C GLY A 74 27.52 -18.83 -45.28
N ALA A 75 28.48 -18.43 -44.44
CA ALA A 75 28.33 -17.41 -43.43
C ALA A 75 28.37 -16.00 -44.00
N VAL A 76 27.35 -15.19 -43.72
CA VAL A 76 27.25 -13.79 -44.18
C VAL A 76 27.06 -12.89 -42.97
N ASN A 77 27.91 -11.86 -42.85
CA ASN A 77 27.74 -10.89 -41.76
C ASN A 77 26.61 -9.91 -42.08
N LEU A 78 25.56 -9.94 -41.25
CA LEU A 78 24.37 -9.12 -41.36
C LEU A 78 24.25 -8.05 -40.28
N LYS A 79 25.06 -8.09 -39.22
CA LYS A 79 25.02 -7.14 -38.13
C LYS A 79 25.20 -5.70 -38.63
N GLY A 80 24.33 -4.82 -38.23
CA GLY A 80 24.39 -3.40 -38.58
C GLY A 80 23.82 -3.06 -39.96
N LEU A 81 23.27 -4.03 -40.70
CA LEU A 81 22.61 -3.80 -41.99
C LEU A 81 21.09 -3.64 -41.79
N SER A 82 20.45 -2.78 -42.58
CA SER A 82 19.04 -2.80 -42.73
C SER A 82 18.59 -4.04 -43.53
N LEU A 83 17.34 -4.45 -43.43
CA LEU A 83 16.81 -5.60 -44.19
C LEU A 83 17.04 -5.46 -45.71
N GLY A 84 16.87 -4.25 -46.27
CA GLY A 84 17.12 -3.98 -47.67
C GLY A 84 18.57 -4.24 -48.04
N LYS A 85 19.52 -3.63 -47.30
CA LYS A 85 20.97 -3.81 -47.55
C LYS A 85 21.42 -5.27 -47.32
N ALA A 86 20.84 -5.96 -46.35
CA ALA A 86 21.12 -7.37 -46.13
C ALA A 86 20.62 -8.25 -47.28
N SER A 87 19.41 -7.98 -47.78
CA SER A 87 18.84 -8.65 -48.95
C SER A 87 19.66 -8.43 -50.21
N GLU A 88 20.08 -7.19 -50.47
CA GLU A 88 20.97 -6.84 -51.60
C GLU A 88 22.31 -7.58 -51.49
N LYS A 89 22.93 -7.61 -50.31
CA LYS A 89 24.19 -8.31 -50.07
C LYS A 89 24.07 -9.81 -50.33
N ILE A 90 23.02 -10.45 -49.84
CA ILE A 90 22.77 -11.87 -50.07
C ILE A 90 22.48 -12.13 -51.56
N SER A 91 21.68 -11.27 -52.20
CA SER A 91 21.42 -11.35 -53.63
C SER A 91 22.69 -11.28 -54.48
N ALA A 92 23.59 -10.35 -54.13
CA ALA A 92 24.89 -10.24 -54.85
C ALA A 92 25.74 -11.50 -54.67
N LEU A 93 25.76 -12.14 -53.50
CA LEU A 93 26.51 -13.38 -53.29
C LEU A 93 25.93 -14.56 -54.07
N TYR A 94 24.59 -14.68 -54.17
CA TYR A 94 23.97 -15.70 -55.02
C TYR A 94 24.18 -15.44 -56.50
N ALA A 95 24.20 -14.17 -56.93
CA ALA A 95 24.40 -13.78 -58.32
C ALA A 95 25.82 -14.06 -58.83
N ALA A 96 26.80 -14.10 -57.93
CA ALA A 96 28.21 -14.30 -58.28
C ALA A 96 28.46 -15.71 -58.87
N ASP A 97 27.92 -16.77 -58.20
CA ASP A 97 28.30 -18.13 -58.54
C ASP A 97 27.15 -19.14 -58.70
N TYR A 98 25.91 -18.76 -58.29
CA TYR A 98 24.84 -19.78 -58.16
C TYR A 98 23.57 -19.50 -58.98
N ILE A 99 23.09 -18.24 -59.03
CA ILE A 99 21.78 -17.93 -59.61
C ILE A 99 21.89 -16.71 -60.54
N ARG A 100 21.37 -16.82 -61.72
CA ARG A 100 21.32 -15.70 -62.68
C ARG A 100 20.09 -14.83 -62.37
N TYR A 101 20.26 -13.63 -61.83
CA TYR A 101 19.21 -12.69 -61.39
C TYR A 101 18.39 -13.14 -60.18
N PRO A 102 19.00 -13.44 -59.01
CA PRO A 102 18.31 -13.88 -57.84
C PRO A 102 17.37 -12.79 -57.27
N ARG A 103 16.14 -13.16 -56.99
CA ARG A 103 15.17 -12.33 -56.27
C ARG A 103 15.10 -12.82 -54.82
N VAL A 104 15.84 -12.15 -53.96
CA VAL A 104 15.97 -12.48 -52.52
C VAL A 104 15.02 -11.66 -51.69
N ASN A 105 14.20 -12.31 -50.90
CA ASN A 105 13.41 -11.68 -49.84
C ASN A 105 13.95 -12.13 -48.48
N LEU A 106 14.30 -11.17 -47.67
CA LEU A 106 14.76 -11.37 -46.30
C LEU A 106 13.78 -10.69 -45.33
N SER A 107 13.22 -11.42 -44.39
CA SER A 107 12.36 -10.91 -43.35
C SER A 107 12.86 -11.29 -41.97
N VAL A 108 12.48 -10.52 -40.93
CA VAL A 108 12.73 -10.90 -39.54
C VAL A 108 11.55 -11.73 -39.06
N SER A 109 11.82 -13.00 -38.74
CA SER A 109 10.85 -13.91 -38.14
C SER A 109 10.70 -13.65 -36.64
N GLU A 110 11.84 -13.46 -35.93
CA GLU A 110 11.85 -13.10 -34.51
C GLU A 110 12.92 -12.04 -34.23
N TYR A 111 12.52 -10.96 -33.58
CA TYR A 111 13.44 -9.91 -33.19
C TYR A 111 14.21 -10.28 -31.92
N ALA A 112 15.48 -9.93 -31.84
CA ALA A 112 16.27 -10.04 -30.63
C ALA A 112 15.65 -9.19 -29.51
N VAL A 113 15.36 -9.80 -28.39
CA VAL A 113 14.71 -9.14 -27.26
C VAL A 113 15.78 -8.68 -26.27
N ASP A 114 15.79 -7.40 -26.01
CA ASP A 114 16.56 -6.79 -24.93
C ASP A 114 15.78 -6.88 -23.62
N TYR A 115 16.48 -6.97 -22.49
CA TYR A 115 15.87 -7.15 -21.18
C TYR A 115 16.46 -6.22 -20.15
N VAL A 116 15.60 -5.80 -19.23
CA VAL A 116 15.97 -5.20 -17.95
C VAL A 116 15.72 -6.22 -16.85
N ASN A 117 16.61 -6.31 -15.87
CA ASN A 117 16.43 -7.20 -14.74
C ASN A 117 15.72 -6.45 -13.60
N VAL A 118 14.54 -6.90 -13.21
CA VAL A 118 13.84 -6.41 -12.01
C VAL A 118 13.87 -7.50 -10.96
N ILE A 119 14.54 -7.24 -9.84
CA ILE A 119 14.77 -8.23 -8.79
C ILE A 119 14.39 -7.74 -7.41
N GLY A 120 14.20 -8.68 -6.48
CA GLY A 120 13.88 -8.41 -5.07
C GLY A 120 12.39 -8.41 -4.80
N MET A 121 11.90 -7.48 -3.99
CA MET A 121 10.53 -7.46 -3.44
C MET A 121 9.50 -6.89 -4.43
N VAL A 122 9.44 -7.48 -5.62
CA VAL A 122 8.38 -7.30 -6.62
C VAL A 122 7.56 -8.60 -6.74
N THR A 123 6.35 -8.51 -7.27
CA THR A 123 5.46 -9.68 -7.36
C THR A 123 6.02 -10.77 -8.27
N THR A 124 6.63 -10.38 -9.39
CA THR A 124 7.20 -11.31 -10.39
C THR A 124 8.60 -10.83 -10.75
N PRO A 125 9.62 -11.16 -9.93
CA PRO A 125 11.00 -10.80 -10.25
C PRO A 125 11.49 -11.56 -11.48
N GLY A 126 12.28 -10.89 -12.33
CA GLY A 126 12.81 -11.50 -13.52
C GLY A 126 13.27 -10.52 -14.60
N LYS A 127 13.42 -11.05 -15.80
CA LYS A 127 13.76 -10.28 -16.99
C LYS A 127 12.51 -9.67 -17.59
N ILE A 128 12.47 -8.35 -17.68
CA ILE A 128 11.39 -7.60 -18.31
C ILE A 128 11.85 -7.24 -19.74
N PRO A 129 11.13 -7.66 -20.77
CA PRO A 129 11.50 -7.35 -22.15
C PRO A 129 11.32 -5.86 -22.46
N ILE A 130 12.29 -5.29 -23.15
CA ILE A 130 12.17 -3.94 -23.72
C ILE A 130 11.40 -4.08 -25.04
N PRO A 131 10.29 -3.35 -25.23
CA PRO A 131 9.55 -3.39 -26.49
C PRO A 131 10.43 -2.92 -27.67
N GLN A 132 10.22 -3.52 -28.85
CA GLN A 132 11.05 -3.25 -30.05
C GLN A 132 10.97 -1.80 -30.56
N PHE A 133 9.80 -1.19 -30.42
CA PHE A 133 9.48 0.10 -31.05
C PHE A 133 9.08 1.19 -30.04
N SER A 134 9.30 0.94 -28.75
CA SER A 134 9.04 1.91 -27.68
C SER A 134 10.05 1.77 -26.57
N ASP A 135 10.25 2.84 -25.83
CA ASP A 135 11.12 2.83 -24.65
C ASP A 135 10.43 2.10 -23.49
N LEU A 136 11.22 1.44 -22.66
CA LEU A 136 10.80 0.91 -21.37
C LEU A 136 11.26 1.87 -20.27
N ASP A 137 10.32 2.51 -19.61
CA ASP A 137 10.60 3.38 -18.48
C ASP A 137 10.58 2.60 -17.14
N LEU A 138 11.10 3.24 -16.08
CA LEU A 138 11.22 2.63 -14.76
C LEU A 138 9.84 2.28 -14.15
N ARG A 139 8.81 3.09 -14.39
CA ARG A 139 7.45 2.84 -13.93
C ARG A 139 6.86 1.61 -14.63
N ALA A 140 6.99 1.53 -15.95
CA ALA A 140 6.54 0.40 -16.74
C ALA A 140 7.28 -0.90 -16.37
N ALA A 141 8.60 -0.83 -16.12
CA ALA A 141 9.38 -1.99 -15.70
C ALA A 141 8.90 -2.55 -14.34
N VAL A 142 8.67 -1.68 -13.36
CA VAL A 142 8.13 -2.09 -12.05
C VAL A 142 6.71 -2.62 -12.19
N ALA A 143 5.87 -2.00 -13.03
CA ALA A 143 4.51 -2.46 -13.29
C ALA A 143 4.48 -3.84 -13.97
N ASN A 144 5.34 -4.07 -14.97
CA ASN A 144 5.46 -5.36 -15.67
C ASN A 144 6.00 -6.48 -14.73
N ALA A 145 6.76 -6.12 -13.70
CA ALA A 145 7.14 -7.02 -12.61
C ALA A 145 6.00 -7.27 -11.60
N GLY A 146 4.76 -6.83 -11.88
CA GLY A 146 3.59 -7.00 -11.04
C GLY A 146 3.54 -6.05 -9.84
N GLY A 147 4.37 -4.99 -9.83
CA GLY A 147 4.46 -4.01 -8.75
C GLY A 147 5.22 -4.51 -7.52
N LEU A 148 5.25 -3.69 -6.49
CA LEU A 148 5.94 -3.98 -5.23
C LEU A 148 5.14 -4.95 -4.36
N THR A 149 5.84 -5.84 -3.67
CA THR A 149 5.23 -6.65 -2.61
C THR A 149 4.93 -5.81 -1.35
N PRO A 150 4.06 -6.29 -0.44
CA PRO A 150 3.80 -5.61 0.83
C PRO A 150 5.03 -5.44 1.74
N LEU A 151 6.08 -6.25 1.54
CA LEU A 151 7.32 -6.21 2.33
C LEU A 151 8.41 -5.34 1.70
N ALA A 152 8.16 -4.74 0.54
CA ALA A 152 9.13 -3.93 -0.18
C ALA A 152 9.45 -2.62 0.55
N ASP A 153 10.73 -2.22 0.51
CA ASP A 153 11.17 -0.88 0.87
C ASP A 153 10.71 0.11 -0.21
N ARG A 154 9.70 0.91 0.14
CA ARG A 154 9.12 1.91 -0.78
C ARG A 154 9.95 3.19 -0.89
N ASP A 155 10.84 3.43 0.05
CA ASP A 155 11.63 4.66 0.08
C ASP A 155 12.92 4.53 -0.74
N LYS A 156 13.42 3.28 -0.93
CA LYS A 156 14.72 3.02 -1.56
C LYS A 156 14.67 1.91 -2.59
N ILE A 157 14.24 2.25 -3.80
CA ILE A 157 14.34 1.38 -4.96
C ILE A 157 15.60 1.78 -5.72
N VAL A 158 16.51 0.84 -5.90
CA VAL A 158 17.81 1.08 -6.51
C VAL A 158 17.76 0.77 -8.01
N TYR A 159 18.10 1.73 -8.83
CA TYR A 159 18.32 1.57 -10.26
C TYR A 159 19.82 1.54 -10.53
N ASN A 160 20.31 0.45 -11.07
CA ASN A 160 21.69 0.24 -11.48
C ASN A 160 21.74 0.22 -13.02
N PRO A 161 22.11 1.31 -13.68
CA PRO A 161 22.34 1.30 -15.11
C PRO A 161 23.61 0.48 -15.41
N ILE A 162 23.64 -0.14 -16.61
CA ILE A 162 24.83 -0.88 -17.05
C ILE A 162 26.04 0.06 -17.24
N ASP A 163 25.76 1.28 -17.68
CA ASP A 163 26.75 2.35 -17.85
C ASP A 163 26.34 3.53 -16.97
N GLY A 164 26.94 3.67 -15.77
CA GLY A 164 26.71 4.80 -14.90
C GLY A 164 26.62 4.44 -13.42
N GLU A 165 26.29 5.42 -12.62
CA GLU A 165 26.17 5.27 -11.17
C GLU A 165 24.77 4.81 -10.76
N ALA A 166 24.71 4.03 -9.70
CA ALA A 166 23.45 3.61 -9.08
C ALA A 166 22.67 4.83 -8.57
N ARG A 167 21.37 4.83 -8.78
CA ARG A 167 20.44 5.87 -8.30
C ARG A 167 19.34 5.26 -7.46
N GLU A 168 18.95 5.94 -6.39
CA GLU A 168 17.86 5.56 -5.53
C GLU A 168 16.62 6.40 -5.83
N PHE A 169 15.46 5.74 -5.88
CA PHE A 169 14.18 6.38 -6.10
C PHE A 169 13.17 5.89 -5.06
N SER A 170 12.30 6.77 -4.61
CA SER A 170 11.12 6.34 -3.84
C SER A 170 10.03 5.81 -4.80
N TYR A 171 9.17 4.95 -4.30
CA TYR A 171 8.04 4.43 -5.08
C TYR A 171 7.07 5.55 -5.49
N ASP A 172 6.91 6.57 -4.67
CA ASP A 172 6.10 7.74 -5.03
C ASP A 172 6.70 8.51 -6.20
N PHE A 173 8.03 8.67 -6.25
CA PHE A 173 8.69 9.23 -7.42
C PHE A 173 8.45 8.38 -8.67
N ILE A 174 8.59 7.05 -8.55
CA ILE A 174 8.37 6.12 -9.67
C ILE A 174 6.93 6.24 -10.20
N ARG A 175 5.95 6.34 -9.32
CA ARG A 175 4.54 6.52 -9.72
C ARG A 175 4.27 7.82 -10.45
N GLN A 176 4.91 8.92 -10.02
CA GLN A 176 4.64 10.27 -10.53
C GLN A 176 5.53 10.64 -11.71
N LYS A 177 6.78 10.24 -11.70
CA LYS A 177 7.84 10.67 -12.64
C LYS A 177 8.70 9.53 -13.18
N GLY A 178 8.35 8.27 -12.95
CA GLY A 178 9.11 7.11 -13.39
C GLY A 178 9.21 7.00 -14.91
N ASP A 179 8.29 7.61 -15.64
CA ASP A 179 8.31 7.75 -17.10
C ASP A 179 9.46 8.61 -17.64
N THR A 180 10.09 9.41 -16.78
CA THR A 180 11.28 10.20 -17.17
C THR A 180 12.59 9.41 -17.10
N VAL A 181 12.57 8.18 -16.54
CA VAL A 181 13.75 7.32 -16.40
C VAL A 181 13.63 6.17 -17.37
N ILE A 182 14.26 6.35 -18.55
CA ILE A 182 14.30 5.33 -19.59
C ILE A 182 15.39 4.30 -19.26
N LEU A 183 15.01 3.02 -19.34
CA LEU A 183 15.87 1.88 -19.05
C LEU A 183 16.49 1.33 -20.34
N LYS A 184 17.71 0.82 -20.23
CA LYS A 184 18.47 0.23 -21.34
C LYS A 184 18.67 -1.26 -21.13
N SER A 185 19.02 -1.96 -22.20
CA SER A 185 19.38 -3.38 -22.14
C SER A 185 20.50 -3.63 -21.15
N GLY A 186 20.27 -4.58 -20.24
CA GLY A 186 21.21 -4.94 -19.19
C GLY A 186 21.10 -4.15 -17.90
N ASP A 187 20.30 -3.10 -17.87
CA ASP A 187 20.01 -2.36 -16.63
C ASP A 187 19.33 -3.25 -15.58
N GLN A 188 19.52 -2.88 -14.31
CA GLN A 188 18.94 -3.61 -13.19
C GLN A 188 18.17 -2.67 -12.27
N VAL A 189 16.97 -3.10 -11.88
CA VAL A 189 16.16 -2.48 -10.84
C VAL A 189 16.08 -3.43 -9.63
N VAL A 190 16.53 -2.96 -8.48
CA VAL A 190 16.59 -3.74 -7.24
C VAL A 190 15.63 -3.17 -6.21
N VAL A 191 14.64 -3.95 -5.83
CA VAL A 191 13.72 -3.61 -4.75
C VAL A 191 14.09 -4.42 -3.52
N ARG A 192 14.60 -3.75 -2.49
CA ARG A 192 15.01 -4.40 -1.25
C ARG A 192 13.81 -4.67 -0.36
N GLU A 193 13.99 -5.60 0.58
CA GLU A 193 13.05 -5.78 1.67
C GLU A 193 13.13 -4.59 2.64
N SER A 194 11.97 -4.15 3.12
CA SER A 194 11.88 -3.06 4.09
C SER A 194 12.61 -3.43 5.39
N PRO A 195 13.34 -2.51 6.02
CA PRO A 195 13.96 -2.73 7.33
C PRO A 195 12.91 -2.96 8.44
N PHE A 196 11.64 -2.71 8.16
CA PHE A 196 10.51 -2.93 9.08
C PHE A 196 9.76 -4.25 8.82
N ALA A 197 10.07 -4.94 7.73
CA ALA A 197 9.44 -6.21 7.39
C ALA A 197 9.61 -7.23 8.52
N GLY A 198 8.52 -7.91 8.86
CA GLY A 198 8.50 -8.92 9.93
C GLY A 198 8.64 -8.35 11.36
N LYS A 199 8.81 -7.05 11.55
CA LYS A 199 8.84 -6.45 12.89
C LYS A 199 7.43 -6.28 13.43
N THR A 200 7.28 -6.56 14.73
CA THR A 200 5.99 -6.54 15.43
C THR A 200 6.06 -5.74 16.71
N VAL A 201 4.90 -5.29 17.17
CA VAL A 201 4.62 -4.74 18.49
C VAL A 201 3.71 -5.71 19.22
N LEU A 202 4.01 -6.02 20.48
CA LEU A 202 3.15 -6.85 21.32
C LEU A 202 2.12 -5.95 22.02
N VAL A 203 0.84 -6.24 21.79
CA VAL A 203 -0.28 -5.60 22.52
C VAL A 203 -0.87 -6.63 23.48
N SER A 204 -0.89 -6.29 24.76
CA SER A 204 -1.28 -7.21 25.85
C SER A 204 -2.16 -6.54 26.90
N GLY A 205 -2.71 -7.34 27.81
CA GLY A 205 -3.60 -6.89 28.87
C GLY A 205 -5.06 -6.80 28.44
N GLU A 206 -5.79 -5.83 28.99
CA GLU A 206 -7.23 -5.63 28.80
C GLU A 206 -7.53 -4.90 27.48
N VAL A 207 -7.31 -5.59 26.36
CA VAL A 207 -7.73 -5.22 25.00
C VAL A 207 -8.65 -6.28 24.44
N ILE A 208 -9.45 -5.97 23.43
CA ILE A 208 -10.42 -6.91 22.87
C ILE A 208 -9.71 -8.09 22.17
N LYS A 209 -8.57 -7.81 21.48
CA LYS A 209 -7.78 -8.82 20.76
C LYS A 209 -6.29 -8.66 21.12
N PRO A 210 -5.84 -9.25 22.25
CA PRO A 210 -4.42 -9.24 22.56
C PRO A 210 -3.62 -10.06 21.56
N GLY A 211 -2.41 -9.61 21.24
CA GLY A 211 -1.55 -10.29 20.28
C GLY A 211 -0.46 -9.40 19.70
N THR A 212 0.15 -9.84 18.64
CA THR A 212 1.17 -9.10 17.92
C THR A 212 0.56 -8.29 16.79
N VAL A 213 0.97 -7.04 16.65
CA VAL A 213 0.61 -6.13 15.56
C VAL A 213 1.84 -5.95 14.68
N ASN A 214 1.69 -6.21 13.38
CA ASN A 214 2.77 -6.02 12.42
C ASN A 214 3.03 -4.53 12.16
N ILE A 215 4.31 -4.16 12.06
CA ILE A 215 4.69 -2.84 11.59
C ILE A 215 4.61 -2.83 10.07
N PRO A 216 3.90 -1.88 9.45
CA PRO A 216 3.88 -1.73 8.00
C PRO A 216 5.28 -1.52 7.41
N ALA A 217 5.46 -1.82 6.12
CA ALA A 217 6.75 -1.70 5.45
C ALA A 217 7.31 -0.27 5.40
N ASP A 218 6.46 0.76 5.52
CA ASP A 218 6.86 2.16 5.66
C ASP A 218 7.31 2.53 7.08
N GLY A 219 7.26 1.57 8.02
CA GLY A 219 7.63 1.79 9.42
C GLY A 219 6.66 2.69 10.20
N ASN A 220 5.50 3.00 9.62
CA ASN A 220 4.57 3.98 10.20
C ASN A 220 3.43 3.30 10.97
N LEU A 221 3.73 2.72 12.12
CA LEU A 221 2.73 2.24 13.06
C LEU A 221 2.61 3.20 14.23
N GLU A 222 1.49 3.90 14.33
CA GLU A 222 1.18 4.78 15.45
C GLU A 222 0.52 4.00 16.59
N LEU A 223 0.67 4.51 17.83
CA LEU A 223 0.10 3.91 19.04
C LEU A 223 -1.42 3.77 18.95
N ALA A 224 -2.11 4.80 18.47
CA ALA A 224 -3.56 4.75 18.25
C ALA A 224 -3.94 3.66 17.25
N SER A 225 -3.19 3.52 16.16
CA SER A 225 -3.43 2.49 15.14
C SER A 225 -3.19 1.08 15.68
N ALA A 226 -2.15 0.88 16.49
CA ALA A 226 -1.88 -0.42 17.11
C ALA A 226 -2.99 -0.81 18.10
N LEU A 227 -3.45 0.15 18.92
CA LEU A 227 -4.55 -0.07 19.84
C LEU A 227 -5.86 -0.37 19.08
N ALA A 228 -6.14 0.34 18.00
CA ALA A 228 -7.32 0.10 17.16
C ALA A 228 -7.28 -1.29 16.50
N GLN A 229 -6.11 -1.75 16.02
CA GLN A 229 -5.95 -3.11 15.46
C GLN A 229 -6.18 -4.19 16.54
N ALA A 230 -5.84 -3.91 17.81
CA ALA A 230 -6.16 -4.77 18.94
C ALA A 230 -7.65 -4.69 19.36
N GLY A 231 -8.48 -3.96 18.62
CA GLY A 231 -9.90 -3.80 18.87
C GLY A 231 -10.25 -2.76 19.95
N GLY A 232 -9.27 -1.98 20.41
CA GLY A 232 -9.43 -0.98 21.46
C GLY A 232 -9.36 -1.56 22.86
N LEU A 233 -9.80 -0.77 23.85
CA LEU A 233 -9.82 -1.16 25.25
C LEU A 233 -10.85 -2.25 25.52
N GLY A 234 -10.49 -3.21 26.35
CA GLY A 234 -11.41 -4.20 26.90
C GLY A 234 -12.36 -3.61 27.95
N PRO A 235 -13.41 -4.35 28.32
CA PRO A 235 -14.46 -3.85 29.23
C PRO A 235 -13.98 -3.55 30.66
N GLU A 236 -12.84 -4.09 31.06
CA GLU A 236 -12.27 -3.92 32.40
C GLU A 236 -10.93 -3.14 32.37
N ALA A 237 -10.58 -2.59 31.23
CA ALA A 237 -9.33 -1.84 31.05
C ALA A 237 -9.27 -0.58 31.92
N ASP A 238 -8.07 -0.22 32.38
CA ASP A 238 -7.82 1.07 32.99
C ASP A 238 -7.54 2.12 31.90
N PRO A 239 -8.48 3.05 31.62
CA PRO A 239 -8.29 4.06 30.58
C PRO A 239 -7.27 5.13 30.95
N SER A 240 -6.79 5.14 32.17
CA SER A 240 -5.79 6.11 32.66
C SER A 240 -4.35 5.62 32.57
N ALA A 241 -4.13 4.33 32.21
CA ALA A 241 -2.84 3.67 32.35
C ALA A 241 -2.45 2.80 31.13
N ILE A 242 -2.48 3.36 29.93
CA ILE A 242 -1.93 2.70 28.73
C ILE A 242 -0.41 2.75 28.82
N GLN A 243 0.25 1.62 28.98
CA GLN A 243 1.69 1.51 29.20
C GLN A 243 2.40 1.13 27.90
N LEU A 244 3.31 1.99 27.47
CA LEU A 244 4.22 1.71 26.36
C LEU A 244 5.62 1.45 26.91
N THR A 245 6.11 0.22 26.75
CA THR A 245 7.48 -0.17 27.07
C THR A 245 8.26 -0.28 25.76
N ARG A 246 9.34 0.48 25.63
CA ARG A 246 10.22 0.45 24.48
C ARG A 246 11.11 -0.80 24.48
N ALA A 247 11.45 -1.30 23.31
CA ALA A 247 12.37 -2.43 23.16
C ALA A 247 13.75 -2.17 23.81
N GLU A 248 14.21 -0.93 23.77
CA GLU A 248 15.48 -0.46 24.34
C GLU A 248 15.40 -0.21 25.86
N GLY A 249 14.23 -0.39 26.46
CA GLY A 249 13.93 -0.10 27.85
C GLY A 249 13.19 1.24 28.03
N GLY A 250 12.66 1.43 29.24
CA GLY A 250 11.82 2.58 29.58
C GLY A 250 10.33 2.35 29.31
N THR A 251 9.51 2.73 30.30
CA THR A 251 8.06 2.63 30.22
C THR A 251 7.44 4.01 30.38
N SER A 252 6.55 4.37 29.50
CA SER A 252 5.72 5.57 29.55
C SER A 252 4.26 5.19 29.70
N SER A 253 3.49 5.98 30.43
CA SER A 253 2.07 5.76 30.64
C SER A 253 1.27 6.90 30.01
N TYR A 254 0.19 6.56 29.33
CA TYR A 254 -0.69 7.49 28.64
C TYR A 254 -2.15 7.24 29.03
N THR A 255 -2.99 8.26 28.95
CA THR A 255 -4.44 8.10 29.11
C THR A 255 -5.07 7.77 27.75
N TYR A 256 -6.16 7.04 27.75
CA TYR A 256 -6.91 6.73 26.53
C TYR A 256 -7.32 8.00 25.77
N GLU A 257 -7.75 9.02 26.49
CA GLU A 257 -8.11 10.30 25.89
C GLU A 257 -6.93 10.96 25.15
N SER A 258 -5.70 10.89 25.73
CA SER A 258 -4.51 11.41 25.07
C SER A 258 -4.10 10.62 23.84
N VAL A 259 -4.42 9.33 23.79
CA VAL A 259 -4.19 8.47 22.64
C VAL A 259 -5.25 8.69 21.55
N GLU A 260 -6.53 8.84 21.93
CA GLU A 260 -7.64 9.00 20.98
C GLU A 260 -7.67 10.41 20.36
N LYS A 261 -7.49 11.45 21.17
CA LYS A 261 -7.68 12.85 20.77
C LYS A 261 -6.41 13.70 20.81
N GLY A 262 -5.35 13.20 21.43
CA GLY A 262 -4.11 13.94 21.68
C GLY A 262 -2.92 13.46 20.85
N ASP A 263 -1.75 14.00 21.18
CA ASP A 263 -0.50 13.68 20.47
C ASP A 263 0.08 12.31 20.86
N ALA A 264 -0.37 11.71 21.97
CA ALA A 264 0.07 10.37 22.34
C ALA A 264 -0.31 9.32 21.32
N GLY A 265 -1.44 9.50 20.62
CA GLY A 265 -1.87 8.60 19.56
C GLY A 265 -0.95 8.56 18.35
N LYS A 266 -0.23 9.64 18.07
CA LYS A 266 0.72 9.79 16.96
C LYS A 266 2.12 9.25 17.25
N ILE A 267 2.34 8.71 18.45
CA ILE A 267 3.63 8.13 18.82
C ILE A 267 3.92 6.93 17.94
N ARG A 268 5.00 6.98 17.17
CA ARG A 268 5.46 5.86 16.34
C ARG A 268 6.03 4.75 17.20
N LEU A 269 5.52 3.56 16.95
CA LEU A 269 5.98 2.32 17.57
C LEU A 269 7.13 1.71 16.77
N ARG A 270 7.99 0.98 17.45
CA ARG A 270 9.16 0.31 16.88
C ARG A 270 9.09 -1.20 17.09
N GLY A 271 9.81 -1.95 16.29
CA GLY A 271 9.90 -3.40 16.46
C GLY A 271 10.38 -3.79 17.85
N GLY A 272 9.63 -4.68 18.50
CA GLY A 272 9.91 -5.12 19.86
C GLY A 272 9.30 -4.26 20.97
N ASP A 273 8.66 -3.13 20.65
CA ASP A 273 7.89 -2.36 21.63
C ASP A 273 6.73 -3.22 22.17
N ARG A 274 6.34 -2.91 23.40
CA ARG A 274 5.23 -3.58 24.08
C ARG A 274 4.21 -2.55 24.56
N LEU A 275 2.97 -2.74 24.18
CA LEU A 275 1.83 -1.98 24.65
C LEU A 275 1.05 -2.85 25.63
N ASN A 276 0.95 -2.45 26.89
CA ASN A 276 0.22 -3.15 27.92
C ASN A 276 -0.89 -2.27 28.49
N ILE A 277 -2.09 -2.81 28.50
CA ILE A 277 -3.26 -2.15 29.06
C ILE A 277 -3.66 -2.91 30.33
N PRO A 278 -3.37 -2.35 31.52
CA PRO A 278 -3.70 -3.04 32.76
C PRO A 278 -5.21 -3.09 32.98
N LYS A 279 -5.64 -4.07 33.76
CA LYS A 279 -6.98 -4.12 34.30
C LYS A 279 -7.18 -3.02 35.33
N SER A 280 -8.31 -2.33 35.28
CA SER A 280 -8.62 -1.30 36.26
C SER A 280 -8.79 -1.91 37.65
N ARG A 281 -8.17 -1.32 38.66
CA ARG A 281 -8.37 -1.67 40.06
C ARG A 281 -9.76 -1.32 40.56
N PHE A 282 -10.53 -0.53 39.80
CA PHE A 282 -11.90 -0.14 40.16
C PHE A 282 -12.97 -1.04 39.56
N VAL A 283 -12.58 -2.12 38.92
CA VAL A 283 -13.53 -3.17 38.48
C VAL A 283 -14.27 -3.67 39.72
N ASN A 284 -15.58 -3.60 39.68
CA ASN A 284 -16.51 -3.96 40.82
C ASN A 284 -16.37 -3.05 42.05
N ALA A 285 -15.59 -2.00 42.04
CA ALA A 285 -15.57 -1.03 43.11
C ALA A 285 -16.87 -0.21 43.13
N VAL A 286 -17.41 0.01 44.32
CA VAL A 286 -18.70 0.68 44.53
C VAL A 286 -18.63 1.68 45.67
N VAL A 287 -19.54 2.65 45.66
CA VAL A 287 -19.85 3.56 46.73
C VAL A 287 -21.32 3.37 47.07
N SER A 288 -21.70 3.36 48.35
CA SER A 288 -23.07 3.34 48.78
C SER A 288 -23.64 4.75 48.88
N VAL A 289 -24.78 5.00 48.24
CA VAL A 289 -25.49 6.30 48.34
C VAL A 289 -26.88 6.04 48.89
N ILE A 290 -27.13 6.54 50.09
CA ILE A 290 -28.36 6.28 50.87
C ILE A 290 -29.02 7.56 51.34
N GLY A 291 -30.25 7.47 51.79
CA GLY A 291 -31.06 8.57 52.33
C GLY A 291 -31.83 9.33 51.25
N GLN A 292 -31.89 10.66 51.35
CA GLN A 292 -32.74 11.51 50.51
C GLN A 292 -32.13 11.75 49.11
N VAL A 293 -32.04 10.65 48.34
CA VAL A 293 -31.67 10.64 46.90
C VAL A 293 -32.77 9.92 46.11
N ASN A 294 -32.91 10.25 44.84
CA ASN A 294 -33.99 9.67 44.04
C ASN A 294 -33.84 8.17 43.78
N LYS A 295 -32.61 7.65 43.72
CA LYS A 295 -32.29 6.24 43.53
C LYS A 295 -31.23 5.80 44.54
N PRO A 296 -31.61 5.53 45.79
CA PRO A 296 -30.66 5.04 46.78
C PRO A 296 -30.16 3.65 46.41
N GLY A 297 -28.89 3.39 46.68
CA GLY A 297 -28.26 2.12 46.36
C GLY A 297 -26.76 2.21 46.15
N VAL A 298 -26.18 1.25 45.42
CA VAL A 298 -24.77 1.21 45.12
C VAL A 298 -24.50 1.87 43.78
N VAL A 299 -23.52 2.75 43.79
CA VAL A 299 -22.98 3.44 42.61
C VAL A 299 -21.64 2.80 42.24
N LYS A 300 -21.48 2.34 40.98
CA LYS A 300 -20.24 1.76 40.48
C LYS A 300 -19.20 2.85 40.22
N PHE A 301 -17.95 2.56 40.54
CA PHE A 301 -16.85 3.39 40.13
C PHE A 301 -16.64 3.39 38.62
N PRO A 302 -16.29 4.53 38.02
CA PRO A 302 -15.72 4.54 36.70
C PRO A 302 -14.36 3.82 36.71
N LEU A 303 -13.98 3.22 35.58
CA LEU A 303 -12.73 2.46 35.49
C LEU A 303 -11.47 3.33 35.68
N ASP A 304 -11.56 4.62 35.42
CA ASP A 304 -10.49 5.62 35.67
C ASP A 304 -10.37 6.03 37.13
N GLY A 305 -11.28 5.53 37.98
CA GLY A 305 -11.33 5.82 39.41
C GLY A 305 -11.74 7.24 39.77
N LYS A 306 -12.14 8.06 38.81
CA LYS A 306 -12.50 9.47 39.04
C LYS A 306 -14.00 9.59 39.40
N LEU A 307 -14.33 9.31 40.65
CA LEU A 307 -15.64 9.49 41.18
C LEU A 307 -15.63 10.50 42.33
N ASP A 308 -16.26 11.63 42.15
CA ASP A 308 -16.48 12.65 43.19
C ASP A 308 -17.89 12.57 43.74
N VAL A 309 -18.14 13.28 44.84
CA VAL A 309 -19.47 13.29 45.54
C VAL A 309 -20.57 13.76 44.59
N PHE A 310 -20.34 14.77 43.75
CA PHE A 310 -21.39 15.27 42.84
C PHE A 310 -21.73 14.25 41.76
N ARG A 311 -20.75 13.60 41.19
CA ARG A 311 -20.93 12.55 40.19
C ARG A 311 -21.65 11.34 40.79
N ALA A 312 -21.27 10.94 41.99
CA ALA A 312 -21.96 9.83 42.72
C ALA A 312 -23.40 10.16 42.99
N LEU A 313 -23.71 11.36 43.49
CA LEU A 313 -25.10 11.81 43.72
C LEU A 313 -25.89 11.91 42.41
N ALA A 314 -25.28 12.41 41.33
CA ALA A 314 -25.91 12.46 39.98
C ALA A 314 -26.27 11.04 39.49
N MET A 315 -25.36 10.07 39.66
CA MET A 315 -25.62 8.64 39.32
C MET A 315 -26.73 8.02 40.19
N ALA A 316 -26.92 8.51 41.42
CA ALA A 316 -28.03 8.17 42.27
C ALA A 316 -29.32 8.97 41.95
N GLY A 317 -29.38 9.65 40.80
CA GLY A 317 -30.52 10.42 40.33
C GLY A 317 -30.70 11.79 40.99
N GLY A 318 -29.70 12.28 41.68
CA GLY A 318 -29.71 13.56 42.42
C GLY A 318 -30.39 13.44 43.81
N THR A 319 -30.37 14.57 44.52
CA THR A 319 -31.05 14.70 45.84
C THR A 319 -32.53 14.93 45.67
N THR A 320 -33.34 14.45 46.64
CA THR A 320 -34.77 14.74 46.66
C THR A 320 -35.05 16.16 47.19
N GLU A 321 -36.29 16.64 47.08
CA GLU A 321 -36.72 17.93 47.62
C GLU A 321 -36.62 18.01 49.16
N LEU A 322 -36.67 16.87 49.85
CA LEU A 322 -36.54 16.74 51.29
C LEU A 322 -35.08 16.64 51.76
N ALA A 323 -34.12 16.64 50.83
CA ALA A 323 -32.73 16.49 51.17
C ALA A 323 -32.16 17.72 51.90
N ASN A 324 -31.30 17.47 52.87
CA ASN A 324 -30.52 18.50 53.56
C ASN A 324 -29.14 18.60 52.88
N GLU A 325 -29.02 19.41 51.83
CA GLU A 325 -27.76 19.62 51.11
C GLU A 325 -26.66 20.25 51.98
N LYS A 326 -26.97 20.82 53.14
CA LYS A 326 -26.00 21.35 54.11
C LYS A 326 -25.42 20.28 55.03
N LYS A 327 -26.05 19.12 55.12
CA LYS A 327 -25.66 18.04 56.03
C LYS A 327 -25.69 16.68 55.34
N ILE A 328 -24.68 16.42 54.53
CA ILE A 328 -24.44 15.10 53.97
C ILE A 328 -23.30 14.45 54.76
N ILE A 329 -23.48 13.19 55.11
CA ILE A 329 -22.47 12.46 55.88
C ILE A 329 -21.71 11.57 54.91
N LEU A 330 -20.40 11.74 54.86
CA LEU A 330 -19.47 10.85 54.17
C LEU A 330 -18.82 9.96 55.21
N SER A 331 -19.09 8.66 55.15
CA SER A 331 -18.42 7.67 56.00
C SER A 331 -17.42 6.88 55.15
N ARG A 332 -16.21 6.76 55.65
CA ARG A 332 -15.13 6.00 55.03
C ARG A 332 -14.65 4.95 56.00
N PRO A 333 -14.44 3.69 55.58
CA PRO A 333 -13.90 2.66 56.42
C PRO A 333 -12.58 3.09 57.08
N GLY A 334 -12.56 3.06 58.44
CA GLY A 334 -11.38 3.42 59.22
C GLY A 334 -11.17 4.93 59.49
N GLU A 335 -12.10 5.79 59.06
CA GLU A 335 -12.11 7.23 59.36
C GLU A 335 -13.39 7.65 60.07
N ASP A 336 -13.32 8.72 60.82
CA ASP A 336 -14.53 9.32 61.43
C ASP A 336 -15.43 9.94 60.34
N PRO A 337 -16.77 9.81 60.46
CA PRO A 337 -17.69 10.39 59.52
C PRO A 337 -17.55 11.88 59.34
N LYS A 338 -17.46 12.36 58.10
CA LYS A 338 -17.31 13.78 57.75
C LYS A 338 -18.66 14.36 57.31
N THR A 339 -19.03 15.51 57.90
CA THR A 339 -20.21 16.24 57.43
C THR A 339 -19.83 17.18 56.29
N LEU A 340 -20.49 17.01 55.15
CA LEU A 340 -20.26 17.79 53.92
C LEU A 340 -21.43 18.76 53.71
N ASN A 341 -21.11 19.93 53.18
CA ASN A 341 -22.08 20.92 52.72
C ASN A 341 -21.93 21.07 51.21
N LEU A 342 -22.89 20.52 50.41
CA LEU A 342 -22.85 20.54 48.97
C LEU A 342 -22.86 21.96 48.39
N ILE A 343 -23.51 22.93 49.07
CA ILE A 343 -23.57 24.30 48.60
C ILE A 343 -22.17 24.89 48.61
N LYS A 344 -21.44 24.71 49.71
CA LYS A 344 -20.07 25.17 49.82
C LYS A 344 -19.10 24.43 48.89
N LEU A 345 -19.29 23.12 48.73
CA LEU A 345 -18.50 22.31 47.78
C LEU A 345 -18.74 22.74 46.32
N ARG A 346 -19.95 23.18 45.96
CA ARG A 346 -20.32 23.66 44.63
C ARG A 346 -19.65 25.01 44.32
N GLU A 347 -19.45 25.86 45.35
CA GLU A 347 -18.74 27.11 45.24
C GLU A 347 -17.22 26.90 45.00
N ASN A 348 -16.66 25.82 45.51
CA ASN A 348 -15.22 25.50 45.43
C ASN A 348 -14.92 24.57 44.24
N LYS A 349 -15.20 25.05 43.00
CA LYS A 349 -15.10 24.30 41.75
C LYS A 349 -13.74 23.66 41.46
N ASN A 350 -12.67 24.11 42.12
CA ASN A 350 -11.30 23.69 41.81
C ASN A 350 -10.79 22.52 42.66
N GLN A 351 -11.58 22.02 43.62
CA GLN A 351 -11.20 20.89 44.47
C GLN A 351 -12.33 19.86 44.54
N PRO A 352 -12.42 18.92 43.58
CA PRO A 352 -13.38 17.84 43.66
C PRO A 352 -13.06 16.96 44.88
N LEU A 353 -14.10 16.65 45.69
CA LEU A 353 -13.96 15.69 46.77
C LEU A 353 -14.08 14.27 46.22
N TRP A 354 -12.89 13.65 46.04
CA TRP A 354 -12.81 12.29 45.52
C TRP A 354 -13.28 11.25 46.52
N LEU A 355 -14.07 10.32 46.06
CA LEU A 355 -14.52 9.15 46.79
C LEU A 355 -13.52 8.00 46.63
N PHE A 356 -13.57 7.09 47.62
CA PHE A 356 -12.82 5.85 47.59
C PHE A 356 -13.75 4.64 47.54
N PRO A 357 -13.31 3.48 47.06
CA PRO A 357 -14.09 2.26 47.16
C PRO A 357 -14.57 2.00 48.59
N SER A 358 -15.84 1.58 48.70
CA SER A 358 -16.53 1.34 49.98
C SER A 358 -16.90 2.58 50.81
N ASP A 359 -16.71 3.81 50.25
CA ASP A 359 -17.30 5.00 50.92
C ASP A 359 -18.83 4.91 50.92
N GLU A 360 -19.47 5.47 51.97
CA GLU A 360 -20.90 5.64 52.08
C GLU A 360 -21.25 7.13 52.12
N ILE A 361 -22.14 7.55 51.25
CA ILE A 361 -22.74 8.88 51.24
C ILE A 361 -24.16 8.77 51.76
N LYS A 362 -24.45 9.37 52.93
CA LYS A 362 -25.77 9.46 53.51
C LYS A 362 -26.31 10.87 53.41
N VAL A 363 -27.35 11.05 52.60
CA VAL A 363 -28.06 12.31 52.44
C VAL A 363 -29.14 12.38 53.52
N THR A 364 -28.99 13.29 54.48
CA THR A 364 -29.95 13.44 55.57
C THR A 364 -31.19 14.19 55.14
N GLU A 365 -32.29 14.00 55.84
CA GLU A 365 -33.52 14.74 55.66
C GLU A 365 -33.43 16.14 56.24
N ARG A 366 -34.11 17.10 55.58
CA ARG A 366 -34.25 18.47 56.05
C ARG A 366 -35.39 18.55 57.05
N TRP A 367 -35.05 18.86 58.29
CA TRP A 367 -36.02 19.20 59.31
C TRP A 367 -36.47 20.65 59.09
N PHE A 368 -37.78 20.89 59.09
CA PHE A 368 -38.39 22.20 58.97
C PHE A 368 -38.36 22.92 60.32
#